data_ed718b66390b44928c1c61bcfce6c3c2
#
_entry.id   ed718b66390b44928c1c61bcfce6c3c2
#
_cell.length_a   1.000
_cell.length_b   1.000
_cell.length_c   1.000
_cell.angle_alpha   90.00
_cell.angle_beta   90.00
_cell.angle_gamma   90.00
#
_symmetry.space_group_name_H-M   'P 1'
#
loop_
_entity.id
_entity.type
_entity.pdbx_description
1 polymer ?
#
loop_
_entity_poly.entity_id
_entity_poly.type
_entity_poly.pdbx_seq_one_letter_code
_entity_poly.pdbx_strand_id
1 'polypeptide(L)'
;FQDEDLLPSKYFEIDFPMIVTRKLHSIKLKPLLSKPILDLHSEDTLQMDGHTLDSTRYAIIGADLRDIPELEEKLKKCNMNTQLPTLLVAECVLVYMTPEQSANLLKWAANSFETAMFINYEQVNMDDRFGQIMIENLRRRQCDLAGVETCKSLESQKERLLSSGWESASAVDMMELYSKLPRAEVSRIESLEFLDEMELLEQLMQHYCLCWATKGGSNLGLKEITY
;
A
#
# COMPACT_ATOMS: atom_id res chain seq x y z
N PHE A 1 4.92 15.20 2.05
CA PHE A 1 5.50 14.98 3.40
C PHE A 1 6.70 15.89 3.65
N GLN A 2 7.65 15.97 2.70
CA GLN A 2 8.87 16.81 2.88
C GLN A 2 8.52 18.27 3.06
N ASP A 3 7.64 18.82 2.23
CA ASP A 3 7.26 20.23 2.22
C ASP A 3 6.50 20.64 3.50
N GLU A 4 5.95 19.66 4.22
CA GLU A 4 5.19 19.88 5.45
C GLU A 4 5.93 19.41 6.72
N ASP A 5 7.20 19.06 6.59
CA ASP A 5 8.06 18.55 7.67
C ASP A 5 7.48 17.31 8.39
N LEU A 6 6.80 16.46 7.63
CA LEU A 6 6.17 15.20 8.10
C LEU A 6 6.91 13.95 7.65
N LEU A 7 8.25 14.04 7.50
CA LEU A 7 9.04 12.90 7.05
C LEU A 7 9.15 11.83 8.14
N PRO A 8 8.93 10.54 7.78
CA PRO A 8 9.25 9.44 8.67
C PRO A 8 10.77 9.34 8.90
N SER A 9 11.16 8.59 9.93
CA SER A 9 12.58 8.27 10.17
C SER A 9 13.21 7.61 8.95
N LYS A 10 12.50 6.68 8.33
CA LYS A 10 12.88 6.07 7.05
C LYS A 10 11.65 5.59 6.30
N TYR A 11 11.62 5.84 5.00
CA TYR A 11 10.60 5.38 4.07
C TYR A 11 11.16 4.22 3.24
N PHE A 12 10.45 3.10 3.20
CA PHE A 12 10.80 1.93 2.41
C PHE A 12 9.79 1.73 1.30
N GLU A 13 10.27 1.63 0.08
CA GLU A 13 9.47 1.26 -1.08
C GLU A 13 9.89 -0.12 -1.56
N ILE A 14 8.92 -1.01 -1.72
CA ILE A 14 9.17 -2.40 -2.10
C ILE A 14 8.35 -2.72 -3.34
N ASP A 15 9.00 -3.23 -4.36
CA ASP A 15 8.34 -3.71 -5.58
C ASP A 15 9.18 -4.85 -6.19
N PHE A 16 8.67 -5.50 -7.21
CA PHE A 16 9.42 -6.55 -7.91
C PHE A 16 10.76 -6.04 -8.43
N PRO A 17 11.82 -6.89 -8.42
CA PRO A 17 13.17 -6.47 -8.84
C PRO A 17 13.22 -5.82 -10.23
N MET A 18 12.44 -6.31 -11.19
CA MET A 18 12.38 -5.74 -12.53
C MET A 18 11.81 -4.31 -12.53
N ILE A 19 10.78 -4.05 -11.73
CA ILE A 19 10.17 -2.73 -11.59
C ILE A 19 11.14 -1.78 -10.93
N VAL A 20 11.77 -2.20 -9.84
CA VAL A 20 12.79 -1.43 -9.13
C VAL A 20 13.96 -1.08 -10.03
N THR A 21 14.48 -2.03 -10.81
CA THR A 21 15.56 -1.77 -11.78
C THR A 21 15.21 -0.64 -12.76
N ARG A 22 14.01 -0.65 -13.31
CA ARG A 22 13.53 0.41 -14.22
C ARG A 22 13.39 1.74 -13.50
N LYS A 23 12.87 1.74 -12.29
CA LYS A 23 12.72 2.96 -11.46
C LYS A 23 14.08 3.56 -11.12
N LEU A 24 15.03 2.75 -10.66
CA LEU A 24 16.39 3.19 -10.35
C LEU A 24 17.12 3.75 -11.59
N HIS A 25 16.94 3.11 -12.74
CA HIS A 25 17.47 3.63 -14.01
C HIS A 25 16.92 5.03 -14.33
N SER A 26 15.61 5.23 -14.16
CA SER A 26 14.98 6.54 -14.36
C SER A 26 15.47 7.59 -13.36
N ILE A 27 15.65 7.22 -12.10
CA ILE A 27 16.19 8.10 -11.06
C ILE A 27 17.61 8.54 -11.43
N LYS A 28 18.48 7.62 -11.86
CA LYS A 28 19.85 7.94 -12.27
C LYS A 28 19.92 8.91 -13.44
N LEU A 29 19.02 8.77 -14.42
CA LEU A 29 19.07 9.57 -15.64
C LEU A 29 18.37 10.93 -15.52
N LYS A 30 17.48 11.11 -14.56
CA LYS A 30 16.63 12.31 -14.47
C LYS A 30 16.97 13.10 -13.20
N PRO A 31 17.66 14.26 -13.33
CA PRO A 31 18.00 15.11 -12.17
C PRO A 31 16.78 15.51 -11.32
N LEU A 32 15.61 15.70 -11.94
CA LEU A 32 14.39 16.01 -11.21
C LEU A 32 13.94 14.89 -10.26
N LEU A 33 14.35 13.65 -10.49
CA LEU A 33 14.06 12.51 -9.62
C LEU A 33 15.19 12.25 -8.62
N SER A 34 16.46 12.41 -9.03
CA SER A 34 17.61 12.17 -8.16
C SER A 34 17.85 13.28 -7.15
N LYS A 35 17.63 14.54 -7.55
CA LYS A 35 17.89 15.69 -6.69
C LYS A 35 17.16 15.64 -5.34
N PRO A 36 15.83 15.40 -5.26
CA PRO A 36 15.16 15.31 -3.96
C PRO A 36 15.72 14.21 -3.04
N ILE A 37 16.21 13.11 -3.64
CA ILE A 37 16.85 12.04 -2.87
C ILE A 37 18.21 12.48 -2.35
N LEU A 38 19.02 13.12 -3.19
CA LEU A 38 20.35 13.62 -2.83
C LEU A 38 20.29 14.77 -1.82
N ASP A 39 19.33 15.68 -1.96
CA ASP A 39 19.15 16.83 -1.06
C ASP A 39 18.78 16.40 0.37
N LEU A 40 18.16 15.22 0.55
CA LEU A 40 17.81 14.65 1.85
C LEU A 40 18.92 13.80 2.48
N HIS A 41 19.97 13.49 1.72
CA HIS A 41 21.01 12.55 2.13
C HIS A 41 22.38 13.07 1.75
N SER A 42 23.37 12.85 2.63
CA SER A 42 24.77 13.09 2.26
C SER A 42 25.24 12.08 1.21
N GLU A 43 26.07 12.48 0.26
CA GLU A 43 26.60 11.62 -0.80
C GLU A 43 27.25 10.33 -0.26
N ASP A 44 27.84 10.40 0.94
CA ASP A 44 28.49 9.27 1.60
C ASP A 44 27.54 8.16 2.10
N THR A 45 26.23 8.43 2.14
CA THR A 45 25.23 7.49 2.68
C THR A 45 24.35 6.85 1.61
N LEU A 46 24.41 7.32 0.35
CA LEU A 46 23.61 6.77 -0.73
C LEU A 46 24.30 5.56 -1.35
N GLN A 47 23.71 4.39 -1.17
CA GLN A 47 24.12 3.15 -1.85
C GLN A 47 23.09 2.79 -2.91
N MET A 48 23.53 2.47 -4.11
CA MET A 48 22.67 2.07 -5.22
C MET A 48 23.31 0.94 -6.01
N ASP A 49 22.66 -0.19 -6.01
CA ASP A 49 22.97 -1.33 -6.87
C ASP A 49 21.89 -1.57 -7.93
N GLY A 50 21.87 -2.74 -8.57
CA GLY A 50 20.89 -3.05 -9.63
C GLY A 50 19.45 -3.14 -9.18
N HIS A 51 19.19 -3.45 -7.90
CA HIS A 51 17.87 -3.75 -7.35
C HIS A 51 17.58 -3.04 -6.03
N THR A 52 18.48 -2.21 -5.56
CA THR A 52 18.35 -1.54 -4.26
C THR A 52 18.91 -0.13 -4.34
N LEU A 53 18.17 0.81 -3.78
CA LEU A 53 18.66 2.12 -3.39
C LEU A 53 18.52 2.20 -1.87
N ASP A 54 19.60 2.49 -1.17
CA ASP A 54 19.57 2.70 0.27
C ASP A 54 20.24 4.01 0.65
N SER A 55 19.54 4.80 1.40
CA SER A 55 20.01 6.07 1.95
C SER A 55 19.52 6.21 3.40
N THR A 56 19.89 7.29 4.07
CA THR A 56 19.56 7.48 5.49
C THR A 56 18.04 7.44 5.75
N ARG A 57 17.24 8.07 4.90
CA ARG A 57 15.79 8.23 5.11
C ARG A 57 14.90 7.60 4.03
N TYR A 58 15.49 7.03 2.99
CA TYR A 58 14.73 6.42 1.88
C TYR A 58 15.44 5.18 1.35
N ALA A 59 14.71 4.10 1.20
CA ALA A 59 15.17 2.88 0.57
C ALA A 59 14.16 2.39 -0.47
N ILE A 60 14.66 1.94 -1.62
CA ILE A 60 13.89 1.23 -2.64
C ILE A 60 14.46 -0.19 -2.72
N ILE A 61 13.63 -1.19 -2.57
CA ILE A 61 14.03 -2.59 -2.45
C ILE A 61 13.29 -3.43 -3.49
N GLY A 62 14.06 -4.08 -4.37
CA GLY A 62 13.53 -5.10 -5.27
C GLY A 62 13.37 -6.42 -4.52
N ALA A 63 12.13 -6.85 -4.26
CA ALA A 63 11.83 -8.10 -3.59
C ALA A 63 10.49 -8.69 -4.05
N ASP A 64 10.35 -10.00 -3.93
CA ASP A 64 9.07 -10.68 -4.07
C ASP A 64 8.43 -10.82 -2.68
N LEU A 65 7.28 -10.21 -2.47
CA LEU A 65 6.57 -10.25 -1.19
C LEU A 65 6.07 -11.65 -0.79
N ARG A 66 6.13 -12.62 -1.71
CA ARG A 66 5.82 -14.03 -1.42
C ARG A 66 6.99 -14.76 -0.76
N ASP A 67 8.21 -14.23 -0.91
CA ASP A 67 9.42 -14.73 -0.25
C ASP A 67 9.74 -13.90 0.99
N ILE A 68 9.08 -14.23 2.10
CA ILE A 68 9.24 -13.51 3.37
C ILE A 68 10.68 -13.52 3.89
N PRO A 69 11.44 -14.64 3.86
CA PRO A 69 12.83 -14.64 4.29
C PRO A 69 13.72 -13.68 3.50
N GLU A 70 13.55 -13.62 2.17
CA GLU A 70 14.29 -12.68 1.33
C GLU A 70 13.92 -11.23 1.66
N LEU A 71 12.63 -10.95 1.84
CA LEU A 71 12.14 -9.63 2.23
C LEU A 71 12.76 -9.17 3.56
N GLU A 72 12.75 -10.02 4.58
CA GLU A 72 13.35 -9.71 5.89
C GLU A 72 14.84 -9.41 5.79
N GLU A 73 15.58 -10.21 5.04
CA GLU A 73 17.02 -10.02 4.87
C GLU A 73 17.31 -8.65 4.22
N LYS A 74 16.56 -8.30 3.17
CA LYS A 74 16.72 -7.02 2.46
C LYS A 74 16.35 -5.83 3.33
N LEU A 75 15.26 -5.92 4.08
CA LEU A 75 14.85 -4.88 5.04
C LEU A 75 15.92 -4.66 6.13
N LYS A 76 16.49 -5.75 6.67
CA LYS A 76 17.58 -5.67 7.65
C LYS A 76 18.83 -5.01 7.05
N LYS A 77 19.20 -5.35 5.81
CA LYS A 77 20.32 -4.70 5.12
C LYS A 77 20.14 -3.20 4.94
N CYS A 78 18.91 -2.75 4.77
CA CYS A 78 18.54 -1.33 4.69
C CYS A 78 18.23 -0.70 6.05
N ASN A 79 18.65 -1.31 7.15
CA ASN A 79 18.50 -0.80 8.52
C ASN A 79 17.04 -0.56 8.97
N MET A 80 16.10 -1.44 8.58
CA MET A 80 14.75 -1.40 9.12
C MET A 80 14.77 -1.63 10.63
N ASN A 81 14.20 -0.69 11.39
CA ASN A 81 14.04 -0.80 12.82
C ASN A 81 12.60 -1.16 13.19
N THR A 82 12.38 -2.42 13.55
CA THR A 82 11.05 -2.96 13.89
C THR A 82 10.51 -2.49 15.25
N GLN A 83 11.32 -1.83 16.06
CA GLN A 83 10.90 -1.24 17.34
C GLN A 83 10.21 0.12 17.19
N LEU A 84 10.38 0.76 16.05
CA LEU A 84 9.71 2.03 15.77
C LEU A 84 8.27 1.81 15.31
N PRO A 85 7.34 2.72 15.68
CA PRO A 85 6.00 2.73 15.12
C PRO A 85 6.06 2.75 13.59
N THR A 86 5.41 1.80 12.94
CA THR A 86 5.53 1.57 11.50
C THR A 86 4.18 1.62 10.82
N LEU A 87 4.10 2.44 9.77
CA LEU A 87 2.98 2.44 8.83
C LEU A 87 3.33 1.58 7.62
N LEU A 88 2.49 0.58 7.33
CA LEU A 88 2.56 -0.24 6.13
C LEU A 88 1.41 0.13 5.20
N VAL A 89 1.71 0.34 3.94
CA VAL A 89 0.72 0.72 2.93
C VAL A 89 0.80 -0.25 1.76
N ALA A 90 -0.33 -0.81 1.36
CA ALA A 90 -0.48 -1.58 0.14
C ALA A 90 -1.60 -0.97 -0.72
N GLU A 91 -1.34 -0.81 -2.00
CA GLU A 91 -2.30 -0.32 -2.98
C GLU A 91 -2.39 -1.32 -4.12
N CYS A 92 -3.48 -2.09 -4.18
CA CYS A 92 -3.70 -3.14 -5.18
C CYS A 92 -2.52 -4.10 -5.31
N VAL A 93 -2.06 -4.64 -4.19
CA VAL A 93 -0.93 -5.58 -4.11
C VAL A 93 -1.40 -6.98 -3.71
N LEU A 94 -2.14 -7.08 -2.61
CA LEU A 94 -2.48 -8.36 -1.99
C LEU A 94 -3.36 -9.23 -2.90
N VAL A 95 -4.24 -8.61 -3.69
CA VAL A 95 -5.16 -9.30 -4.61
C VAL A 95 -4.45 -10.10 -5.71
N TYR A 96 -3.20 -9.76 -6.04
CA TYR A 96 -2.40 -10.49 -7.02
C TYR A 96 -1.74 -11.75 -6.47
N MET A 97 -1.69 -11.89 -5.16
CA MET A 97 -1.20 -13.08 -4.47
C MET A 97 -2.35 -14.02 -4.12
N THR A 98 -2.05 -15.31 -3.95
CA THR A 98 -3.07 -16.24 -3.43
C THR A 98 -3.49 -15.83 -2.02
N PRO A 99 -4.69 -16.23 -1.54
CA PRO A 99 -5.11 -15.95 -0.17
C PRO A 99 -4.10 -16.40 0.89
N GLU A 100 -3.46 -17.55 0.67
CA GLU A 100 -2.41 -18.06 1.57
C GLU A 100 -1.16 -17.17 1.58
N GLN A 101 -0.68 -16.76 0.41
CA GLN A 101 0.50 -15.90 0.29
C GLN A 101 0.27 -14.54 0.95
N SER A 102 -0.87 -13.91 0.70
CA SER A 102 -1.20 -12.64 1.35
C SER A 102 -1.42 -12.78 2.86
N ALA A 103 -2.03 -13.89 3.32
CA ALA A 103 -2.15 -14.17 4.75
C ALA A 103 -0.78 -14.33 5.42
N ASN A 104 0.19 -14.99 4.77
CA ASN A 104 1.54 -15.13 5.28
C ASN A 104 2.24 -13.77 5.42
N LEU A 105 2.09 -12.88 4.41
CA LEU A 105 2.63 -11.52 4.47
C LEU A 105 2.00 -10.70 5.61
N LEU A 106 0.67 -10.75 5.76
CA LEU A 106 -0.04 -10.04 6.81
C LEU A 106 0.32 -10.54 8.22
N LYS A 107 0.49 -11.86 8.38
CA LYS A 107 0.97 -12.46 9.63
C LYS A 107 2.40 -12.06 9.96
N TRP A 108 3.27 -12.07 8.96
CA TRP A 108 4.63 -11.60 9.11
C TRP A 108 4.66 -10.15 9.59
N ALA A 109 3.90 -9.26 8.93
CA ALA A 109 3.82 -7.85 9.32
C ALA A 109 3.31 -7.67 10.74
N ALA A 110 2.23 -8.37 11.13
CA ALA A 110 1.69 -8.31 12.49
C ALA A 110 2.68 -8.82 13.57
N ASN A 111 3.55 -9.77 13.22
CA ASN A 111 4.53 -10.32 14.15
C ASN A 111 5.86 -9.56 14.19
N SER A 112 6.21 -8.84 13.13
CA SER A 112 7.52 -8.19 13.01
C SER A 112 7.58 -6.85 13.71
N PHE A 113 6.46 -6.13 13.83
CA PHE A 113 6.42 -4.80 14.40
C PHE A 113 5.65 -4.80 15.73
N GLU A 114 6.19 -4.13 16.73
CA GLU A 114 5.55 -4.00 18.04
C GLU A 114 4.35 -3.04 17.97
N THR A 115 4.52 -1.93 17.26
CA THR A 115 3.49 -0.92 17.02
C THR A 115 3.37 -0.68 15.53
N ALA A 116 2.21 -0.98 14.97
CA ALA A 116 2.00 -0.85 13.53
C ALA A 116 0.56 -0.50 13.15
N MET A 117 0.45 0.19 12.02
CA MET A 117 -0.78 0.37 11.28
C MET A 117 -0.57 -0.15 9.86
N PHE A 118 -1.52 -0.93 9.37
CA PHE A 118 -1.56 -1.40 7.98
C PHE A 118 -2.73 -0.73 7.26
N ILE A 119 -2.48 -0.13 6.12
CA ILE A 119 -3.51 0.44 5.25
C ILE A 119 -3.47 -0.30 3.92
N ASN A 120 -4.62 -0.78 3.47
CA ASN A 120 -4.78 -1.47 2.20
C ASN A 120 -5.89 -0.81 1.37
N TYR A 121 -5.56 -0.40 0.16
CA TYR A 121 -6.52 -0.01 -0.87
C TYR A 121 -6.65 -1.16 -1.87
N GLU A 122 -7.84 -1.69 -2.04
CA GLU A 122 -8.04 -2.90 -2.84
C GLU A 122 -9.48 -3.04 -3.31
N GLN A 123 -9.72 -3.98 -4.23
CA GLN A 123 -11.06 -4.33 -4.70
C GLN A 123 -11.92 -4.90 -3.56
N VAL A 124 -13.22 -4.69 -3.69
CA VAL A 124 -14.27 -5.22 -2.81
C VAL A 124 -15.53 -5.52 -3.64
N ASN A 125 -16.47 -6.28 -3.10
CA ASN A 125 -17.72 -6.67 -3.77
C ASN A 125 -17.51 -7.39 -5.11
N MET A 126 -16.41 -8.14 -5.24
CA MET A 126 -15.99 -8.74 -6.50
C MET A 126 -16.79 -9.98 -6.92
N ASP A 127 -17.74 -10.43 -6.13
CA ASP A 127 -18.63 -11.55 -6.42
C ASP A 127 -19.93 -11.16 -7.14
N ASP A 128 -20.19 -9.87 -7.32
CA ASP A 128 -21.31 -9.37 -8.11
C ASP A 128 -21.03 -9.34 -9.62
N ARG A 129 -22.01 -8.89 -10.41
CA ARG A 129 -21.90 -8.86 -11.88
C ARG A 129 -20.80 -7.92 -12.38
N PHE A 130 -20.65 -6.75 -11.76
CA PHE A 130 -19.58 -5.80 -12.10
C PHE A 130 -18.20 -6.38 -11.80
N GLY A 131 -18.05 -7.00 -10.63
CA GLY A 131 -16.81 -7.67 -10.23
C GLY A 131 -16.44 -8.81 -11.19
N GLN A 132 -17.40 -9.63 -11.62
CA GLN A 132 -17.14 -10.69 -12.58
C GLN A 132 -16.66 -10.15 -13.93
N ILE A 133 -17.25 -9.07 -14.43
CA ILE A 133 -16.81 -8.40 -15.66
C ILE A 133 -15.40 -7.85 -15.50
N MET A 134 -15.08 -7.22 -14.36
CA MET A 134 -13.75 -6.72 -14.06
C MET A 134 -12.71 -7.86 -14.09
N ILE A 135 -12.99 -8.97 -13.43
CA ILE A 135 -12.13 -10.17 -13.40
C ILE A 135 -11.87 -10.68 -14.82
N GLU A 136 -12.93 -10.82 -15.63
CA GLU A 136 -12.81 -11.27 -17.03
C GLU A 136 -11.96 -10.31 -17.87
N ASN A 137 -12.16 -9.00 -17.74
CA ASN A 137 -11.43 -7.99 -18.48
C ASN A 137 -9.93 -7.99 -18.11
N LEU A 138 -9.60 -8.13 -16.83
CA LEU A 138 -8.22 -8.23 -16.36
C LEU A 138 -7.57 -9.53 -16.85
N ARG A 139 -8.27 -10.65 -16.78
CA ARG A 139 -7.78 -11.95 -17.28
C ARG A 139 -7.48 -11.92 -18.77
N ARG A 140 -8.30 -11.25 -19.59
CA ARG A 140 -8.02 -11.04 -21.03
C ARG A 140 -6.73 -10.24 -21.26
N ARG A 141 -6.31 -9.42 -20.32
CA ARG A 141 -5.05 -8.66 -20.34
C ARG A 141 -3.89 -9.42 -19.67
N GLN A 142 -4.06 -10.72 -19.43
CA GLN A 142 -3.08 -11.58 -18.74
C GLN A 142 -2.78 -11.11 -17.31
N CYS A 143 -3.75 -10.44 -16.67
CA CYS A 143 -3.69 -10.03 -15.28
C CYS A 143 -4.69 -10.88 -14.49
N ASP A 144 -4.20 -11.80 -13.68
CA ASP A 144 -5.04 -12.65 -12.84
C ASP A 144 -5.07 -12.12 -11.40
N LEU A 145 -6.27 -12.05 -10.84
CA LEU A 145 -6.50 -11.68 -9.45
C LEU A 145 -6.55 -12.95 -8.59
N ALA A 146 -5.38 -13.56 -8.33
CA ALA A 146 -5.27 -14.82 -7.61
C ALA A 146 -5.88 -14.79 -6.20
N GLY A 147 -5.94 -13.62 -5.58
CA GLY A 147 -6.48 -13.39 -4.24
C GLY A 147 -7.91 -12.86 -4.21
N VAL A 148 -8.63 -12.81 -5.34
CA VAL A 148 -9.96 -12.18 -5.43
C VAL A 148 -11.00 -12.79 -4.48
N GLU A 149 -10.83 -14.03 -4.06
CA GLU A 149 -11.68 -14.69 -3.07
C GLU A 149 -11.76 -13.95 -1.73
N THR A 150 -10.75 -13.15 -1.40
CA THR A 150 -10.72 -12.31 -0.19
C THR A 150 -11.41 -10.95 -0.37
N CYS A 151 -11.82 -10.62 -1.60
CA CYS A 151 -12.38 -9.32 -1.98
C CYS A 151 -13.91 -9.35 -2.13
N LYS A 152 -14.62 -10.22 -1.38
CA LYS A 152 -16.08 -10.39 -1.50
C LYS A 152 -16.87 -9.27 -0.83
N SER A 153 -16.40 -8.78 0.31
CA SER A 153 -17.11 -7.76 1.09
C SER A 153 -16.14 -6.98 1.97
N LEU A 154 -16.63 -5.87 2.54
CA LEU A 154 -15.89 -5.12 3.57
C LEU A 154 -15.60 -6.02 4.78
N GLU A 155 -16.53 -6.89 5.15
CA GLU A 155 -16.35 -7.82 6.26
C GLU A 155 -15.24 -8.83 5.98
N SER A 156 -15.18 -9.40 4.77
CA SER A 156 -14.10 -10.32 4.39
C SER A 156 -12.72 -9.64 4.41
N GLN A 157 -12.63 -8.37 4.07
CA GLN A 157 -11.39 -7.58 4.17
C GLN A 157 -10.95 -7.36 5.64
N LYS A 158 -11.89 -7.06 6.53
CA LYS A 158 -11.61 -6.94 7.98
C LYS A 158 -11.19 -8.28 8.59
N GLU A 159 -11.93 -9.34 8.31
CA GLU A 159 -11.66 -10.66 8.85
C GLU A 159 -10.28 -11.19 8.42
N ARG A 160 -9.88 -10.92 7.18
CA ARG A 160 -8.55 -11.23 6.66
C ARG A 160 -7.43 -10.63 7.52
N LEU A 161 -7.59 -9.39 7.98
CA LEU A 161 -6.62 -8.72 8.83
C LEU A 161 -6.65 -9.29 10.27
N LEU A 162 -7.83 -9.40 10.86
CA LEU A 162 -8.00 -9.93 12.23
C LEU A 162 -7.48 -11.37 12.36
N SER A 163 -7.79 -12.23 11.39
CA SER A 163 -7.31 -13.62 11.37
C SER A 163 -5.79 -13.74 11.16
N SER A 164 -5.15 -12.68 10.70
CA SER A 164 -3.70 -12.59 10.51
C SER A 164 -2.95 -12.02 11.72
N GLY A 165 -3.64 -11.76 12.84
CA GLY A 165 -3.01 -11.34 14.09
C GLY A 165 -3.03 -9.84 14.37
N TRP A 166 -3.74 -9.06 13.57
CA TRP A 166 -3.99 -7.64 13.85
C TRP A 166 -5.03 -7.49 14.96
N GLU A 167 -4.89 -6.49 15.82
CA GLU A 167 -5.74 -6.31 17.00
C GLU A 167 -7.07 -5.62 16.69
N SER A 168 -7.08 -4.76 15.68
CA SER A 168 -8.28 -4.09 15.19
C SER A 168 -8.25 -4.01 13.67
N ALA A 169 -9.41 -4.00 13.06
CA ALA A 169 -9.56 -3.77 11.63
C ALA A 169 -10.85 -3.00 11.31
N SER A 170 -10.75 -2.11 10.35
CA SER A 170 -11.88 -1.34 9.81
C SER A 170 -11.80 -1.34 8.29
N ALA A 171 -12.93 -1.17 7.63
CA ALA A 171 -12.99 -1.07 6.18
C ALA A 171 -14.16 -0.16 5.77
N VAL A 172 -13.98 0.56 4.68
CA VAL A 172 -14.95 1.46 4.08
C VAL A 172 -14.81 1.38 2.57
N ASP A 173 -15.92 1.38 1.83
CA ASP A 173 -15.84 1.53 0.39
C ASP A 173 -15.53 2.98 -0.02
N MET A 174 -15.05 3.14 -1.24
CA MET A 174 -14.62 4.47 -1.71
C MET A 174 -15.81 5.41 -1.93
N MET A 175 -17.01 4.89 -2.11
CA MET A 175 -18.23 5.71 -2.23
C MET A 175 -18.59 6.37 -0.91
N GLU A 176 -18.57 5.59 0.18
CA GLU A 176 -18.79 6.14 1.53
C GLU A 176 -17.68 7.12 1.92
N LEU A 177 -16.42 6.77 1.66
CA LEU A 177 -15.30 7.65 1.94
C LEU A 177 -15.42 8.97 1.18
N TYR A 178 -15.76 8.93 -0.11
CA TYR A 178 -15.97 10.13 -0.93
C TYR A 178 -17.07 11.03 -0.36
N SER A 179 -18.16 10.43 0.13
CA SER A 179 -19.27 11.16 0.75
C SER A 179 -18.89 11.93 2.03
N LYS A 180 -17.80 11.53 2.68
CA LYS A 180 -17.27 12.15 3.91
C LYS A 180 -16.23 13.24 3.65
N LEU A 181 -15.76 13.38 2.42
CA LEU A 181 -14.78 14.41 2.08
C LEU A 181 -15.37 15.82 2.34
N PRO A 182 -14.55 16.77 2.79
CA PRO A 182 -14.96 18.16 2.89
C PRO A 182 -15.47 18.69 1.55
N ARG A 183 -16.59 19.43 1.58
CA ARG A 183 -17.22 19.93 0.34
C ARG A 183 -16.28 20.74 -0.57
N ALA A 184 -15.33 21.45 0.02
CA ALA A 184 -14.31 22.19 -0.73
C ALA A 184 -13.40 21.26 -1.53
N GLU A 185 -13.02 20.11 -0.98
CA GLU A 185 -12.21 19.11 -1.66
C GLU A 185 -12.98 18.42 -2.78
N VAL A 186 -14.24 18.06 -2.55
CA VAL A 186 -15.10 17.49 -3.61
C VAL A 186 -15.20 18.49 -4.78
N SER A 187 -15.51 19.77 -4.50
CA SER A 187 -15.58 20.79 -5.54
C SER A 187 -14.25 21.00 -6.27
N ARG A 188 -13.13 20.91 -5.55
CA ARG A 188 -11.79 21.00 -6.17
C ARG A 188 -11.54 19.83 -7.10
N ILE A 189 -11.82 18.60 -6.67
CA ILE A 189 -11.64 17.38 -7.48
C ILE A 189 -12.52 17.44 -8.73
N GLU A 190 -13.81 17.74 -8.57
CA GLU A 190 -14.76 17.80 -9.69
C GLU A 190 -14.45 18.92 -10.69
N SER A 191 -13.74 19.96 -10.27
CA SER A 191 -13.31 21.05 -11.15
C SER A 191 -12.11 20.70 -12.05
N LEU A 192 -11.38 19.62 -11.75
CA LEU A 192 -10.19 19.22 -12.51
C LEU A 192 -10.55 18.68 -13.89
N GLU A 193 -11.65 17.94 -13.98
CA GLU A 193 -12.14 17.37 -15.23
C GLU A 193 -13.65 17.14 -15.12
N PHE A 194 -14.37 17.44 -16.21
CA PHE A 194 -15.79 17.14 -16.29
C PHE A 194 -16.00 15.64 -16.56
N LEU A 195 -16.76 14.98 -15.69
CA LEU A 195 -17.14 13.58 -15.83
C LEU A 195 -18.64 13.48 -16.08
N ASP A 196 -19.04 12.99 -17.22
CA ASP A 196 -20.44 12.81 -17.62
C ASP A 196 -21.00 11.43 -17.26
N GLU A 197 -20.13 10.45 -17.00
CA GLU A 197 -20.51 9.07 -16.67
C GLU A 197 -20.45 8.81 -15.15
N MET A 198 -21.16 9.60 -14.36
CA MET A 198 -21.14 9.52 -12.88
C MET A 198 -21.57 8.15 -12.36
N GLU A 199 -22.55 7.48 -13.01
CA GLU A 199 -23.00 6.15 -12.59
C GLU A 199 -21.89 5.09 -12.69
N LEU A 200 -21.01 5.20 -13.69
CA LEU A 200 -19.87 4.29 -13.83
C LEU A 200 -18.80 4.56 -12.78
N LEU A 201 -18.56 5.84 -12.46
CA LEU A 201 -17.67 6.21 -11.37
C LEU A 201 -18.17 5.69 -10.02
N GLU A 202 -19.46 5.83 -9.73
CA GLU A 202 -20.08 5.32 -8.51
C GLU A 202 -19.94 3.80 -8.41
N GLN A 203 -20.23 3.07 -9.49
CA GLN A 203 -20.02 1.63 -9.52
C GLN A 203 -18.56 1.25 -9.28
N LEU A 204 -17.62 1.98 -9.87
CA LEU A 204 -16.19 1.73 -9.65
C LEU A 204 -15.81 1.98 -8.19
N MET A 205 -16.23 3.09 -7.61
CA MET A 205 -15.95 3.42 -6.20
C MET A 205 -16.57 2.42 -5.21
N GLN A 206 -17.70 1.80 -5.52
CA GLN A 206 -18.31 0.73 -4.73
C GLN A 206 -17.52 -0.60 -4.82
N HIS A 207 -16.62 -0.74 -5.80
CA HIS A 207 -15.80 -1.94 -5.98
C HIS A 207 -14.34 -1.76 -5.55
N TYR A 208 -14.05 -0.66 -4.85
CA TYR A 208 -12.79 -0.43 -4.14
C TYR A 208 -13.04 -0.01 -2.71
N CYS A 209 -12.18 -0.43 -1.82
CA CYS A 209 -12.25 -0.07 -0.41
C CYS A 209 -10.89 0.38 0.12
N LEU A 210 -10.96 1.17 1.16
CA LEU A 210 -9.85 1.41 2.06
C LEU A 210 -10.09 0.58 3.31
N CYS A 211 -9.17 -0.32 3.65
CA CYS A 211 -9.21 -1.00 4.92
C CYS A 211 -7.91 -0.78 5.69
N TRP A 212 -8.01 -0.75 7.00
CA TRP A 212 -6.86 -0.55 7.86
C TRP A 212 -6.95 -1.41 9.11
N ALA A 213 -5.79 -1.74 9.64
CA ALA A 213 -5.64 -2.52 10.85
C ALA A 213 -4.56 -1.90 11.74
N THR A 214 -4.68 -2.10 13.04
CA THR A 214 -3.71 -1.60 13.99
C THR A 214 -3.26 -2.69 14.94
N LYS A 215 -2.04 -2.53 15.47
CA LYS A 215 -1.45 -3.36 16.51
C LYS A 215 -0.60 -2.50 17.42
N GLY A 216 -0.73 -2.70 18.73
CA GLY A 216 -0.02 -1.89 19.73
C GLY A 216 -0.42 -0.41 19.68
N GLY A 217 0.49 0.44 20.15
CA GLY A 217 0.35 1.89 19.99
C GLY A 217 -0.86 2.53 20.69
N SER A 218 -1.32 1.96 21.81
CA SER A 218 -2.43 2.52 22.58
C SER A 218 -2.17 3.95 23.05
N ASN A 219 -0.92 4.29 23.28
CA ASN A 219 -0.48 5.65 23.63
C ASN A 219 -0.41 6.61 22.43
N LEU A 220 -0.53 6.10 21.20
CA LEU A 220 -0.54 6.91 19.97
C LEU A 220 -1.94 7.11 19.40
N GLY A 221 -2.99 6.56 20.04
CA GLY A 221 -4.35 6.68 19.56
C GLY A 221 -4.63 5.96 18.23
N LEU A 222 -3.85 4.91 17.87
CA LEU A 222 -4.00 4.23 16.58
C LEU A 222 -5.39 3.63 16.37
N LYS A 223 -6.03 3.14 17.42
CA LYS A 223 -7.39 2.56 17.34
C LYS A 223 -8.49 3.60 17.13
N GLU A 224 -8.18 4.87 17.35
CA GLU A 224 -9.10 6.00 17.25
C GLU A 224 -9.05 6.65 15.86
N ILE A 225 -8.11 6.23 15.00
CA ILE A 225 -7.98 6.74 13.64
C ILE A 225 -9.21 6.31 12.84
N THR A 226 -9.89 7.28 12.27
CA THR A 226 -11.07 7.12 11.42
C THR A 226 -11.05 8.13 10.28
N TYR A 227 -11.98 7.99 9.32
CA TYR A 227 -12.17 8.87 8.15
C TYR A 227 -13.32 9.84 8.36
#